data_bd96f6502f5a8fbf5d3113db9c04242a
#
_entry.id   bd96f6502f5a8fbf5d3113db9c04242a
#
_cell.length_a   1.000
_cell.length_b   1.000
_cell.length_c   1.000
_cell.angle_alpha   90.00
_cell.angle_beta   90.00
_cell.angle_gamma   90.00
#
_symmetry.space_group_name_H-M   'P 1'
#
loop_
_entity.id
_entity.type
_entity.pdbx_description
1 polymer ?
#
loop_
_entity_poly.entity_id
_entity_poly.type
_entity_poly.pdbx_seq_one_letter_code
_entity_poly.pdbx_strand_id
1 'polypeptide(L)'
;MKHTARRPRVEGYVSTGFEPVRDAFAENFARRRELGGACCIFHHGEKVVDLWGGVRHKATGEPWQEDTMVLVYSATKGPAAMTLALAHSRGWLDYDERVCHYWPEFAQQGKEAITVRQLLAHQAGLFAFDEPVDRGTVADLDRLARVMARQKPAWEPGERQGYHGLTLGFYEGELLRRVDPRHRSLGQFFQDEIATPLGLDFYIRLPESIPNARLATLAKPGRFALPRGFPLALLLDAFNPRSNIRRALGVNPGSEVVHDPQRIYVRDFEVPAGGGVGTARAIAQAYSVFATGGRELQLHARTLLALSAPPQAPTRGFHDECVKVEWRYSLGFMRPGPAWPFGSDESFGSPGSGGSFGYADPRAGIGYAYVTSQMGTSLRGDPRDLALRAAVDSVVSSAAQTHVH
;
A
#
# COMPACT_ATOMS: atom_id res chain seq x y z
N MET A 1 0.84 -30.03 -32.02
CA MET A 1 -0.50 -29.58 -31.63
C MET A 1 -0.37 -28.33 -30.82
N LYS A 2 -0.83 -27.17 -31.36
CA LYS A 2 -0.87 -25.91 -30.60
C LYS A 2 -1.99 -26.03 -29.58
N HIS A 3 -1.68 -26.21 -28.30
CA HIS A 3 -2.66 -26.03 -27.24
C HIS A 3 -3.17 -24.58 -27.35
N THR A 4 -4.36 -24.41 -27.87
CA THR A 4 -5.15 -23.20 -27.68
C THR A 4 -5.40 -23.06 -26.18
N ALA A 5 -4.57 -22.30 -25.51
CA ALA A 5 -4.76 -21.99 -24.10
C ALA A 5 -6.16 -21.38 -23.97
N ARG A 6 -7.05 -22.10 -23.32
CA ARG A 6 -8.41 -21.65 -23.02
C ARG A 6 -8.24 -20.34 -22.24
N ARG A 7 -8.87 -19.24 -22.72
CA ARG A 7 -8.84 -17.97 -21.99
C ARG A 7 -9.29 -18.22 -20.56
N PRO A 8 -8.54 -17.76 -19.54
CA PRO A 8 -8.95 -17.93 -18.16
C PRO A 8 -10.36 -17.36 -17.99
N ARG A 9 -11.19 -18.07 -17.26
CA ARG A 9 -12.55 -17.62 -16.94
C ARG A 9 -12.44 -16.47 -15.95
N VAL A 10 -13.07 -15.34 -16.28
CA VAL A 10 -13.30 -14.25 -15.34
C VAL A 10 -14.61 -14.54 -14.62
N GLU A 11 -14.55 -14.57 -13.30
CA GLU A 11 -15.67 -14.84 -12.41
C GLU A 11 -16.00 -13.59 -11.60
N GLY A 12 -17.15 -13.59 -10.95
CA GLY A 12 -17.58 -12.50 -10.06
C GLY A 12 -18.72 -11.67 -10.63
N TYR A 13 -18.87 -10.47 -10.09
CA TYR A 13 -20.00 -9.58 -10.26
C TYR A 13 -19.56 -8.22 -10.82
N VAL A 14 -20.43 -7.64 -11.66
CA VAL A 14 -20.32 -6.26 -12.15
C VAL A 14 -21.73 -5.68 -12.24
N SER A 15 -21.93 -4.50 -11.65
CA SER A 15 -23.16 -3.72 -11.80
C SER A 15 -23.30 -3.17 -13.22
N THR A 16 -24.55 -2.95 -13.63
CA THR A 16 -24.89 -2.29 -14.91
C THR A 16 -24.15 -0.95 -15.01
N GLY A 17 -23.52 -0.72 -16.16
CA GLY A 17 -22.69 0.47 -16.44
C GLY A 17 -21.20 0.28 -16.15
N PHE A 18 -20.81 -0.72 -15.35
CA PHE A 18 -19.40 -1.02 -15.06
C PHE A 18 -18.81 -2.15 -15.91
N GLU A 19 -19.53 -2.64 -16.94
CA GLU A 19 -19.07 -3.70 -17.86
C GLU A 19 -17.68 -3.41 -18.47
N PRO A 20 -17.31 -2.16 -18.82
CA PRO A 20 -15.97 -1.86 -19.33
C PRO A 20 -14.84 -2.30 -18.40
N VAL A 21 -15.06 -2.35 -17.07
CA VAL A 21 -14.06 -2.85 -16.12
C VAL A 21 -13.89 -4.36 -16.25
N ARG A 22 -14.97 -5.12 -16.45
CA ARG A 22 -14.88 -6.57 -16.73
C ARG A 22 -14.10 -6.85 -18.01
N ASP A 23 -14.36 -6.07 -19.06
CA ASP A 23 -13.66 -6.21 -20.34
C ASP A 23 -12.16 -5.91 -20.19
N ALA A 24 -11.80 -4.83 -19.49
CA ALA A 24 -10.43 -4.49 -19.20
C ALA A 24 -9.71 -5.57 -18.36
N PHE A 25 -10.41 -6.16 -17.38
CA PHE A 25 -9.91 -7.26 -16.55
C PHE A 25 -9.69 -8.53 -17.38
N ALA A 26 -10.63 -8.90 -18.25
CA ALA A 26 -10.48 -10.03 -19.17
C ALA A 26 -9.31 -9.83 -20.16
N GLU A 27 -9.13 -8.60 -20.66
CA GLU A 27 -8.01 -8.25 -21.52
C GLU A 27 -6.63 -8.33 -20.82
N ASN A 28 -6.57 -8.19 -19.49
CA ASN A 28 -5.34 -8.38 -18.74
C ASN A 28 -4.79 -9.79 -18.94
N PHE A 29 -5.65 -10.81 -18.94
CA PHE A 29 -5.26 -12.20 -19.23
C PHE A 29 -4.90 -12.42 -20.69
N ALA A 30 -5.66 -11.81 -21.61
CA ALA A 30 -5.46 -12.01 -23.04
C ALA A 30 -4.21 -11.28 -23.60
N ARG A 31 -3.92 -10.07 -23.10
CA ARG A 31 -2.95 -9.16 -23.72
C ARG A 31 -1.85 -8.64 -22.79
N ARG A 32 -2.09 -8.64 -21.46
CA ARG A 32 -1.17 -8.01 -20.48
C ARG A 32 -0.49 -9.02 -19.55
N ARG A 33 -0.52 -10.31 -19.93
CA ARG A 33 0.17 -11.41 -19.24
C ARG A 33 -0.24 -11.56 -17.77
N GLU A 34 -1.50 -11.30 -17.45
CA GLU A 34 -2.03 -11.64 -16.14
C GLU A 34 -1.97 -13.14 -15.91
N LEU A 35 -1.55 -13.57 -14.73
CA LEU A 35 -1.53 -14.97 -14.32
C LEU A 35 -2.77 -15.30 -13.48
N GLY A 36 -3.01 -14.50 -12.48
CA GLY A 36 -4.15 -14.56 -11.60
C GLY A 36 -4.24 -13.29 -10.79
N GLY A 37 -5.48 -12.84 -10.53
CA GLY A 37 -5.71 -11.60 -9.82
C GLY A 37 -7.17 -11.36 -9.51
N ALA A 38 -7.43 -10.27 -8.82
CA ALA A 38 -8.76 -9.78 -8.49
C ALA A 38 -8.83 -8.26 -8.55
N CYS A 39 -10.02 -7.74 -8.91
CA CYS A 39 -10.33 -6.31 -8.91
C CYS A 39 -11.65 -6.09 -8.20
N CYS A 40 -11.69 -5.16 -7.26
CA CYS A 40 -12.92 -4.77 -6.59
C CYS A 40 -13.07 -3.25 -6.57
N ILE A 41 -14.30 -2.79 -6.75
CA ILE A 41 -14.64 -1.36 -6.75
C ILE A 41 -15.91 -1.16 -5.95
N PHE A 42 -15.85 -0.19 -5.06
CA PHE A 42 -17.02 0.39 -4.41
C PHE A 42 -17.25 1.79 -4.99
N HIS A 43 -18.50 2.14 -5.23
CA HIS A 43 -18.91 3.47 -5.69
C HIS A 43 -20.04 3.95 -4.77
N HIS A 44 -19.81 5.09 -4.12
CA HIS A 44 -20.71 5.64 -3.09
C HIS A 44 -21.08 4.64 -1.99
N GLY A 45 -20.13 3.79 -1.57
CA GLY A 45 -20.34 2.76 -0.54
C GLY A 45 -20.91 1.43 -1.05
N GLU A 46 -21.42 1.38 -2.29
CA GLU A 46 -21.98 0.17 -2.90
C GLU A 46 -20.90 -0.59 -3.69
N LYS A 47 -20.84 -1.91 -3.52
CA LYS A 47 -19.93 -2.76 -4.28
C LYS A 47 -20.42 -2.94 -5.70
N VAL A 48 -19.78 -2.28 -6.67
CA VAL A 48 -20.17 -2.28 -8.09
C VAL A 48 -19.37 -3.23 -8.97
N VAL A 49 -18.15 -3.59 -8.54
CA VAL A 49 -17.29 -4.57 -9.23
C VAL A 49 -16.64 -5.48 -8.19
N ASP A 50 -16.66 -6.78 -8.47
CA ASP A 50 -15.97 -7.80 -7.67
C ASP A 50 -15.60 -8.95 -8.60
N LEU A 51 -14.40 -8.90 -9.17
CA LEU A 51 -13.92 -9.79 -10.20
C LEU A 51 -12.65 -10.52 -9.76
N TRP A 52 -12.56 -11.80 -10.15
CA TRP A 52 -11.34 -12.60 -9.99
C TRP A 52 -11.18 -13.57 -11.15
N GLY A 53 -9.95 -14.11 -11.31
CA GLY A 53 -9.69 -15.09 -12.36
C GLY A 53 -8.23 -15.53 -12.43
N GLY A 54 -8.00 -16.48 -13.33
CA GLY A 54 -6.67 -17.06 -13.53
C GLY A 54 -6.29 -18.08 -12.46
N VAL A 55 -4.99 -18.12 -12.11
CA VAL A 55 -4.46 -19.10 -11.15
C VAL A 55 -3.76 -18.42 -9.97
N ARG A 56 -3.97 -18.96 -8.77
CA ARG A 56 -3.31 -18.51 -7.54
C ARG A 56 -1.90 -19.11 -7.37
N HIS A 57 -1.61 -20.22 -8.05
CA HIS A 57 -0.33 -20.90 -7.98
C HIS A 57 0.15 -21.32 -9.37
N LYS A 58 1.24 -20.70 -9.85
CA LYS A 58 1.74 -20.88 -11.22
C LYS A 58 2.18 -22.33 -11.52
N ALA A 59 2.84 -22.99 -10.58
CA ALA A 59 3.41 -24.31 -10.82
C ALA A 59 2.35 -25.42 -10.83
N THR A 60 1.31 -25.32 -10.02
CA THR A 60 0.25 -26.33 -9.90
C THR A 60 -0.96 -26.04 -10.78
N GLY A 61 -1.12 -24.80 -11.25
CA GLY A 61 -2.29 -24.37 -12.03
C GLY A 61 -3.57 -24.24 -11.19
N GLU A 62 -3.48 -24.22 -9.87
CA GLU A 62 -4.62 -24.06 -8.98
C GLU A 62 -5.34 -22.74 -9.24
N PRO A 63 -6.69 -22.77 -9.43
CA PRO A 63 -7.45 -21.60 -9.81
C PRO A 63 -7.48 -20.54 -8.70
N TRP A 64 -7.56 -19.27 -9.08
CA TRP A 64 -7.90 -18.18 -8.18
C TRP A 64 -9.37 -18.29 -7.80
N GLN A 65 -9.68 -18.24 -6.51
CA GLN A 65 -11.02 -18.31 -5.95
C GLN A 65 -11.45 -16.94 -5.42
N GLU A 66 -12.72 -16.78 -5.12
CA GLU A 66 -13.31 -15.57 -4.54
C GLU A 66 -12.61 -15.10 -3.28
N ASP A 67 -12.15 -16.02 -2.46
CA ASP A 67 -11.51 -15.77 -1.15
C ASP A 67 -9.98 -15.87 -1.20
N THR A 68 -9.39 -15.92 -2.41
CA THR A 68 -7.93 -15.98 -2.57
C THR A 68 -7.29 -14.68 -2.11
N MET A 69 -6.29 -14.80 -1.24
CA MET A 69 -5.52 -13.70 -0.68
C MET A 69 -4.10 -13.71 -1.26
N VAL A 70 -3.50 -12.54 -1.35
CA VAL A 70 -2.13 -12.39 -1.85
C VAL A 70 -1.36 -11.34 -1.07
N LEU A 71 -0.04 -11.47 -1.00
CA LEU A 71 0.85 -10.44 -0.49
C LEU A 71 0.82 -9.23 -1.44
N VAL A 72 0.54 -8.07 -0.88
CA VAL A 72 0.36 -6.84 -1.68
C VAL A 72 1.53 -5.86 -1.58
N TYR A 73 2.62 -6.24 -0.91
CA TYR A 73 3.78 -5.39 -0.67
C TYR A 73 3.37 -3.99 -0.15
N SER A 74 3.91 -2.93 -0.77
CA SER A 74 3.68 -1.55 -0.31
C SER A 74 2.23 -1.07 -0.38
N ALA A 75 1.31 -1.79 -1.04
CA ALA A 75 -0.11 -1.50 -0.90
C ALA A 75 -0.59 -1.66 0.57
N THR A 76 0.18 -2.36 1.41
CA THR A 76 0.00 -2.44 2.87
C THR A 76 0.05 -1.07 3.56
N LYS A 77 0.83 -0.11 3.02
CA LYS A 77 0.96 1.23 3.64
C LYS A 77 -0.38 1.96 3.76
N GLY A 78 -1.30 1.74 2.80
CA GLY A 78 -2.63 2.31 2.89
C GLY A 78 -3.39 1.87 4.15
N PRO A 79 -3.66 0.57 4.34
CA PRO A 79 -4.20 0.04 5.58
C PRO A 79 -3.42 0.44 6.85
N ALA A 80 -2.10 0.52 6.79
CA ALA A 80 -1.29 1.00 7.91
C ALA A 80 -1.57 2.49 8.21
N ALA A 81 -1.59 3.35 7.20
CA ALA A 81 -1.90 4.77 7.35
C ALA A 81 -3.35 5.01 7.86
N MET A 82 -4.29 4.14 7.49
CA MET A 82 -5.67 4.19 8.01
C MET A 82 -5.71 4.04 9.54
N THR A 83 -4.79 3.29 10.16
CA THR A 83 -4.70 3.17 11.62
C THR A 83 -4.33 4.50 12.28
N LEU A 84 -3.36 5.21 11.70
CA LEU A 84 -2.95 6.54 12.17
C LEU A 84 -4.08 7.58 11.94
N ALA A 85 -4.81 7.47 10.83
CA ALA A 85 -5.96 8.31 10.56
C ALA A 85 -7.09 8.08 11.59
N LEU A 86 -7.32 6.84 12.01
CA LEU A 86 -8.28 6.54 13.06
C LEU A 86 -7.81 7.06 14.43
N ALA A 87 -6.51 6.93 14.76
CA ALA A 87 -5.94 7.51 15.97
C ALA A 87 -6.05 9.06 15.99
N HIS A 88 -5.79 9.72 14.85
CA HIS A 88 -6.02 11.16 14.68
C HIS A 88 -7.50 11.52 14.86
N SER A 89 -8.41 10.75 14.27
CA SER A 89 -9.85 10.95 14.41
C SER A 89 -10.30 10.91 15.87
N ARG A 90 -9.74 9.99 16.65
CA ARG A 90 -10.00 9.85 18.10
C ARG A 90 -9.33 10.92 18.96
N GLY A 91 -8.52 11.80 18.36
CA GLY A 91 -7.78 12.83 19.09
C GLY A 91 -6.56 12.33 19.87
N TRP A 92 -6.10 11.10 19.60
CA TRP A 92 -4.89 10.53 20.24
C TRP A 92 -3.61 11.02 19.58
N LEU A 93 -3.69 11.48 18.33
CA LEU A 93 -2.59 11.93 17.50
C LEU A 93 -2.97 13.21 16.79
N ASP A 94 -2.03 14.15 16.70
CA ASP A 94 -2.11 15.32 15.83
C ASP A 94 -1.00 15.22 14.78
N TYR A 95 -1.35 15.42 13.51
CA TYR A 95 -0.39 15.33 12.41
C TYR A 95 0.66 16.46 12.44
N ASP A 96 0.33 17.60 12.99
CA ASP A 96 1.22 18.77 13.06
C ASP A 96 2.04 18.84 14.37
N GLU A 97 1.78 17.93 15.31
CA GLU A 97 2.56 17.78 16.52
C GLU A 97 3.88 17.04 16.23
N ARG A 98 4.87 17.26 17.07
CA ARG A 98 6.18 16.60 16.99
C ARG A 98 6.08 15.14 17.37
N VAL A 99 6.82 14.27 16.67
CA VAL A 99 6.87 12.83 16.98
C VAL A 99 7.34 12.61 18.44
N CYS A 100 8.31 13.39 18.89
CA CYS A 100 8.87 13.28 20.25
C CYS A 100 7.89 13.67 21.36
N HIS A 101 6.76 14.34 21.06
CA HIS A 101 5.69 14.55 22.01
C HIS A 101 5.07 13.23 22.47
N TYR A 102 4.90 12.30 21.54
CA TYR A 102 4.33 10.97 21.79
C TYR A 102 5.40 9.92 22.10
N TRP A 103 6.62 10.13 21.60
CA TRP A 103 7.75 9.24 21.72
C TRP A 103 9.01 10.02 22.13
N PRO A 104 9.20 10.31 23.44
CA PRO A 104 10.29 11.17 23.92
C PRO A 104 11.69 10.69 23.50
N GLU A 105 11.93 9.37 23.47
CA GLU A 105 13.22 8.80 23.09
C GLU A 105 13.59 9.04 21.62
N PHE A 106 12.62 9.43 20.79
CA PHE A 106 12.85 9.83 19.40
C PHE A 106 13.62 11.15 19.29
N ALA A 107 13.57 12.03 20.32
CA ALA A 107 14.22 13.34 20.37
C ALA A 107 15.73 13.23 20.52
N GLN A 108 16.40 12.67 19.50
CA GLN A 108 17.85 12.56 19.43
C GLN A 108 18.33 12.59 17.97
N GLN A 109 19.61 12.82 17.74
CA GLN A 109 20.23 12.83 16.41
C GLN A 109 19.63 13.88 15.44
N GLY A 110 19.12 15.01 15.96
CA GLY A 110 18.51 16.06 15.14
C GLY A 110 17.05 15.78 14.72
N LYS A 111 16.33 14.92 15.47
CA LYS A 111 14.94 14.57 15.19
C LYS A 111 13.91 15.31 16.04
N GLU A 112 14.34 16.22 16.90
CA GLU A 112 13.50 16.89 17.91
C GLU A 112 12.35 17.69 17.29
N ALA A 113 12.54 18.21 16.08
CA ALA A 113 11.57 19.06 15.39
C ALA A 113 10.69 18.29 14.35
N ILE A 114 10.96 17.00 14.12
CA ILE A 114 10.19 16.23 13.15
C ILE A 114 8.73 16.13 13.57
N THR A 115 7.81 16.60 12.71
CA THR A 115 6.38 16.43 12.92
C THR A 115 5.91 15.05 12.43
N VAL A 116 4.77 14.60 12.95
CA VAL A 116 4.12 13.38 12.46
C VAL A 116 3.86 13.48 10.95
N ARG A 117 3.39 14.62 10.47
CA ARG A 117 3.17 14.89 9.04
C ARG A 117 4.43 14.69 8.21
N GLN A 118 5.57 15.24 8.62
CA GLN A 118 6.85 15.07 7.91
C GLN A 118 7.30 13.60 7.87
N LEU A 119 7.15 12.87 8.98
CA LEU A 119 7.46 11.44 9.04
C LEU A 119 6.60 10.66 8.05
N LEU A 120 5.28 10.85 8.09
CA LEU A 120 4.31 10.16 7.24
C LEU A 120 4.37 10.60 5.76
N ALA A 121 4.98 11.75 5.46
CA ALA A 121 5.21 12.24 4.09
C ALA A 121 6.60 11.86 3.55
N HIS A 122 7.31 10.92 4.19
CA HIS A 122 8.66 10.49 3.78
C HIS A 122 9.72 11.61 3.79
N GLN A 123 9.53 12.66 4.60
CA GLN A 123 10.42 13.83 4.63
C GLN A 123 11.44 13.78 5.79
N ALA A 124 11.34 12.76 6.66
CA ALA A 124 12.17 12.66 7.85
C ALA A 124 13.61 12.17 7.59
N GLY A 125 13.94 11.70 6.37
CA GLY A 125 15.28 11.15 6.07
C GLY A 125 15.58 9.80 6.76
N LEU A 126 14.57 9.07 7.21
CA LEU A 126 14.68 7.84 8.01
C LEU A 126 14.37 6.58 7.18
N PHE A 127 14.77 6.55 5.92
CA PHE A 127 14.43 5.50 4.96
C PHE A 127 15.21 4.19 5.14
N ALA A 128 16.22 4.14 6.00
CA ALA A 128 17.06 2.97 6.26
C ALA A 128 17.55 2.96 7.71
N PHE A 129 18.04 1.81 8.17
CA PHE A 129 18.74 1.67 9.44
C PHE A 129 20.25 1.53 9.18
N ASP A 130 21.05 2.22 10.01
CA ASP A 130 22.50 2.09 10.03
C ASP A 130 22.93 0.92 10.94
N GLU A 131 22.17 0.64 12.00
CA GLU A 131 22.37 -0.54 12.84
C GLU A 131 21.82 -1.81 12.17
N PRO A 132 22.44 -2.98 12.38
CA PRO A 132 21.93 -4.25 11.90
C PRO A 132 20.54 -4.56 12.49
N VAL A 133 19.59 -4.90 11.62
CA VAL A 133 18.25 -5.32 11.98
C VAL A 133 18.01 -6.72 11.39
N ASP A 134 17.75 -7.69 12.24
CA ASP A 134 17.41 -9.06 11.90
C ASP A 134 15.95 -9.38 12.22
N ARG A 135 15.49 -10.60 11.91
CA ARG A 135 14.12 -11.04 12.20
C ARG A 135 13.77 -10.91 13.68
N GLY A 136 14.71 -11.25 14.57
CA GLY A 136 14.51 -11.15 16.03
C GLY A 136 14.32 -9.70 16.48
N THR A 137 15.05 -8.76 15.88
CA THR A 137 14.89 -7.33 16.14
C THR A 137 13.52 -6.84 15.64
N VAL A 138 13.07 -7.25 14.46
CA VAL A 138 11.75 -6.86 13.94
C VAL A 138 10.61 -7.47 14.76
N ALA A 139 10.79 -8.66 15.30
CA ALA A 139 9.79 -9.32 16.15
C ALA A 139 9.69 -8.73 17.57
N ASP A 140 10.75 -8.07 18.05
CA ASP A 140 10.79 -7.40 19.35
C ASP A 140 10.58 -5.88 19.16
N LEU A 141 9.35 -5.42 19.35
CA LEU A 141 8.97 -4.03 19.11
C LEU A 141 9.76 -3.03 20.00
N ASP A 142 10.12 -3.40 21.22
CA ASP A 142 10.90 -2.51 22.10
C ASP A 142 12.35 -2.41 21.65
N ARG A 143 12.94 -3.52 21.18
CA ARG A 143 14.28 -3.53 20.59
C ARG A 143 14.30 -2.71 19.30
N LEU A 144 13.31 -2.90 18.44
CA LEU A 144 13.16 -2.14 17.19
C LEU A 144 12.98 -0.64 17.46
N ALA A 145 12.17 -0.26 18.45
CA ALA A 145 11.97 1.12 18.86
C ALA A 145 13.29 1.79 19.29
N ARG A 146 14.15 1.07 20.04
CA ARG A 146 15.47 1.59 20.42
C ARG A 146 16.38 1.82 19.20
N VAL A 147 16.38 0.93 18.20
CA VAL A 147 17.13 1.11 16.95
C VAL A 147 16.61 2.35 16.20
N MET A 148 15.30 2.47 16.03
CA MET A 148 14.67 3.61 15.36
C MET A 148 14.95 4.94 16.06
N ALA A 149 14.91 4.95 17.40
CA ALA A 149 15.19 6.15 18.17
C ALA A 149 16.64 6.65 17.96
N ARG A 150 17.62 5.74 17.84
CA ARG A 150 19.03 6.09 17.60
C ARG A 150 19.35 6.44 16.14
N GLN A 151 18.49 6.06 15.18
CA GLN A 151 18.72 6.30 13.75
C GLN A 151 18.83 7.79 13.46
N LYS A 152 19.93 8.20 12.80
CA LYS A 152 20.14 9.57 12.33
C LYS A 152 19.44 9.80 10.99
N PRO A 153 18.78 10.95 10.77
CA PRO A 153 18.29 11.35 9.47
C PRO A 153 19.41 11.46 8.42
N ALA A 154 19.14 11.06 7.18
CA ALA A 154 20.09 11.15 6.07
C ALA A 154 20.22 12.57 5.50
N TRP A 155 19.30 13.46 5.84
CA TRP A 155 19.26 14.89 5.50
C TRP A 155 18.47 15.65 6.55
N GLU A 156 18.51 16.98 6.49
CA GLU A 156 17.69 17.84 7.35
C GLU A 156 16.19 17.56 7.12
N PRO A 157 15.44 17.16 8.17
CA PRO A 157 14.01 16.85 8.03
C PRO A 157 13.22 18.01 7.44
N GLY A 158 12.33 17.68 6.46
CA GLY A 158 11.55 18.69 5.74
C GLY A 158 12.27 19.33 4.55
N GLU A 159 13.58 19.11 4.37
CA GLU A 159 14.32 19.62 3.20
C GLU A 159 14.04 18.80 1.93
N ARG A 160 14.02 17.49 2.05
CA ARG A 160 13.86 16.52 0.97
C ARG A 160 12.88 15.43 1.36
N GLN A 161 12.47 14.65 0.40
CA GLN A 161 11.78 13.41 0.64
C GLN A 161 12.54 12.22 0.03
N GLY A 162 12.32 11.04 0.58
CA GLY A 162 12.86 9.79 0.05
C GLY A 162 12.09 8.61 0.58
N TYR A 163 11.68 7.74 -0.29
CA TYR A 163 10.80 6.63 0.00
C TYR A 163 11.28 5.76 1.16
N HIS A 164 10.60 5.81 2.30
CA HIS A 164 10.83 4.97 3.47
C HIS A 164 10.21 3.59 3.18
N GLY A 165 10.84 2.80 2.30
CA GLY A 165 10.27 1.60 1.69
C GLY A 165 9.72 0.59 2.69
N LEU A 166 10.48 0.28 3.73
CA LEU A 166 10.10 -0.62 4.83
C LEU A 166 10.00 0.12 6.17
N THR A 167 10.86 1.08 6.40
CA THR A 167 10.99 1.74 7.70
C THR A 167 9.76 2.54 8.08
N LEU A 168 9.00 3.12 7.13
CA LEU A 168 7.79 3.87 7.43
C LEU A 168 6.86 3.10 8.35
N GLY A 169 6.51 1.87 7.99
CA GLY A 169 5.55 1.07 8.75
C GLY A 169 6.04 0.74 10.16
N PHE A 170 7.34 0.64 10.39
CA PHE A 170 7.89 0.46 11.72
C PHE A 170 7.75 1.73 12.57
N TYR A 171 8.02 2.91 11.98
CA TYR A 171 7.79 4.20 12.66
C TYR A 171 6.31 4.46 12.92
N GLU A 172 5.43 4.16 11.95
CA GLU A 172 3.97 4.20 12.13
C GLU A 172 3.52 3.29 13.27
N GLY A 173 4.04 2.05 13.29
CA GLY A 173 3.73 1.06 14.32
C GLY A 173 4.10 1.50 15.71
N GLU A 174 5.31 2.04 15.89
CA GLU A 174 5.74 2.53 17.20
C GLU A 174 4.95 3.77 17.62
N LEU A 175 4.74 4.72 16.70
CA LEU A 175 3.96 5.91 17.01
C LEU A 175 2.53 5.55 17.43
N LEU A 176 1.87 4.63 16.71
CA LEU A 176 0.55 4.13 17.08
C LEU A 176 0.56 3.46 18.45
N ARG A 177 1.54 2.59 18.72
CA ARG A 177 1.67 1.89 20.01
C ARG A 177 1.82 2.85 21.18
N ARG A 178 2.45 4.00 20.97
CA ARG A 178 2.62 5.05 22.00
C ARG A 178 1.30 5.80 22.28
N VAL A 179 0.48 6.01 21.29
CA VAL A 179 -0.77 6.78 21.44
C VAL A 179 -2.01 5.91 21.69
N ASP A 180 -1.97 4.61 21.34
CA ASP A 180 -3.04 3.68 21.64
C ASP A 180 -3.08 3.38 23.15
N PRO A 181 -4.20 3.67 23.87
CA PRO A 181 -4.32 3.35 25.28
C PRO A 181 -4.10 1.87 25.65
N ARG A 182 -4.23 0.96 24.68
CA ARG A 182 -3.99 -0.48 24.86
C ARG A 182 -2.59 -0.91 24.42
N HIS A 183 -1.77 0.01 23.90
CA HIS A 183 -0.40 -0.24 23.43
C HIS A 183 -0.27 -1.40 22.44
N ARG A 184 -1.28 -1.61 21.59
CA ARG A 184 -1.30 -2.66 20.58
C ARG A 184 -0.26 -2.41 19.49
N SER A 185 0.21 -3.49 18.86
CA SER A 185 0.92 -3.37 17.59
C SER A 185 -0.01 -2.82 16.49
N LEU A 186 0.57 -2.31 15.41
CA LEU A 186 -0.21 -1.72 14.32
C LEU A 186 -1.16 -2.75 13.69
N GLY A 187 -0.69 -3.99 13.48
CA GLY A 187 -1.54 -5.05 12.94
C GLY A 187 -2.66 -5.48 13.89
N GLN A 188 -2.41 -5.53 15.22
CA GLN A 188 -3.45 -5.79 16.20
C GLN A 188 -4.50 -4.67 16.21
N PHE A 189 -4.05 -3.41 16.20
CA PHE A 189 -4.97 -2.26 16.14
C PHE A 189 -5.80 -2.29 14.85
N PHE A 190 -5.14 -2.49 13.69
CA PHE A 190 -5.83 -2.61 12.41
C PHE A 190 -6.89 -3.72 12.44
N GLN A 191 -6.55 -4.88 12.98
CA GLN A 191 -7.46 -6.02 13.07
C GLN A 191 -8.67 -5.70 13.97
N ASP A 192 -8.43 -5.15 15.16
CA ASP A 192 -9.49 -4.89 16.14
C ASP A 192 -10.42 -3.73 15.75
N GLU A 193 -9.85 -2.66 15.19
CA GLU A 193 -10.54 -1.38 15.04
C GLU A 193 -11.00 -1.09 13.60
N ILE A 194 -10.44 -1.80 12.62
CA ILE A 194 -10.76 -1.58 11.19
C ILE A 194 -11.23 -2.89 10.54
N ALA A 195 -10.40 -3.93 10.56
CA ALA A 195 -10.69 -5.12 9.80
C ALA A 195 -11.90 -5.90 10.32
N THR A 196 -11.97 -6.15 11.63
CA THR A 196 -13.08 -6.89 12.26
C THR A 196 -14.41 -6.12 12.15
N PRO A 197 -14.49 -4.82 12.48
CA PRO A 197 -15.74 -4.06 12.32
C PRO A 197 -16.26 -4.01 10.88
N LEU A 198 -15.37 -4.01 9.89
CA LEU A 198 -15.72 -3.97 8.46
C LEU A 198 -15.79 -5.36 7.80
N GLY A 199 -15.46 -6.43 8.52
CA GLY A 199 -15.43 -7.80 7.97
C GLY A 199 -14.37 -7.99 6.88
N LEU A 200 -13.20 -7.38 7.02
CA LEU A 200 -12.14 -7.40 6.00
C LEU A 200 -11.24 -8.63 6.08
N ASP A 201 -11.09 -9.33 4.97
CA ASP A 201 -10.07 -10.36 4.78
C ASP A 201 -8.72 -9.72 4.37
N PHE A 202 -8.14 -8.96 5.29
CA PHE A 202 -6.82 -8.34 5.15
C PHE A 202 -6.08 -8.37 6.48
N TYR A 203 -4.81 -8.77 6.46
CA TYR A 203 -3.97 -8.94 7.64
C TYR A 203 -2.60 -8.32 7.42
N ILE A 204 -2.16 -7.45 8.32
CA ILE A 204 -0.78 -6.91 8.34
C ILE A 204 0.18 -7.96 8.91
N ARG A 205 -0.30 -8.75 9.87
CA ARG A 205 0.32 -10.00 10.30
C ARG A 205 -0.63 -11.14 9.99
N LEU A 206 -0.25 -12.05 9.10
CA LEU A 206 -1.09 -13.17 8.68
C LEU A 206 -1.27 -14.18 9.83
N PRO A 207 -2.51 -14.47 10.29
CA PRO A 207 -2.77 -15.42 11.36
C PRO A 207 -2.41 -16.86 10.98
N GLU A 208 -2.04 -17.67 11.96
CA GLU A 208 -1.80 -19.12 11.77
C GLU A 208 -3.07 -19.86 11.28
N SER A 209 -4.25 -19.37 11.65
CA SER A 209 -5.53 -19.96 11.25
C SER A 209 -5.84 -19.87 9.76
N ILE A 210 -5.18 -18.97 9.02
CA ILE A 210 -5.39 -18.84 7.58
C ILE A 210 -4.64 -19.96 6.83
N PRO A 211 -5.36 -20.88 6.16
CA PRO A 211 -4.70 -21.97 5.47
C PRO A 211 -3.99 -21.50 4.19
N ASN A 212 -2.86 -22.14 3.88
CA ASN A 212 -2.11 -21.88 2.64
C ASN A 212 -2.96 -22.08 1.37
N ALA A 213 -4.02 -22.88 1.44
CA ALA A 213 -4.97 -23.08 0.34
C ALA A 213 -5.70 -21.81 -0.11
N ARG A 214 -5.76 -20.78 0.75
CA ARG A 214 -6.32 -19.46 0.39
C ARG A 214 -5.27 -18.49 -0.16
N LEU A 215 -3.99 -18.84 -0.14
CA LEU A 215 -2.91 -17.92 -0.47
C LEU A 215 -2.43 -18.11 -1.90
N ALA A 216 -2.31 -17.02 -2.64
CA ALA A 216 -1.65 -17.00 -3.93
C ALA A 216 -0.13 -16.86 -3.76
N THR A 217 0.64 -17.53 -4.60
CA THR A 217 2.09 -17.36 -4.67
C THR A 217 2.46 -16.34 -5.74
N LEU A 218 3.39 -15.44 -5.42
CA LEU A 218 3.83 -14.43 -6.35
C LEU A 218 4.79 -15.02 -7.39
N ALA A 219 4.41 -14.91 -8.66
CA ALA A 219 5.27 -15.27 -9.78
C ALA A 219 6.19 -14.11 -10.14
N LYS A 220 7.51 -14.36 -10.15
CA LYS A 220 8.52 -13.37 -10.56
C LYS A 220 8.28 -12.92 -12.00
N PRO A 221 8.71 -11.70 -12.37
CA PRO A 221 8.68 -11.25 -13.76
C PRO A 221 9.41 -12.25 -14.68
N GLY A 222 8.94 -12.37 -15.91
CA GLY A 222 9.57 -13.25 -16.89
C GLY A 222 11.06 -12.89 -17.10
N ARG A 223 11.89 -13.88 -17.42
CA ARG A 223 13.35 -13.75 -17.54
C ARG A 223 13.84 -12.62 -18.45
N PHE A 224 13.01 -12.18 -19.40
CA PHE A 224 13.27 -11.07 -20.33
C PHE A 224 12.40 -9.84 -20.09
N ALA A 225 11.76 -9.76 -18.91
CA ALA A 225 10.96 -8.59 -18.57
C ALA A 225 11.89 -7.41 -18.25
N LEU A 226 11.84 -6.38 -19.09
CA LEU A 226 12.62 -5.17 -18.91
C LEU A 226 11.91 -4.23 -17.91
N PRO A 227 12.67 -3.56 -17.03
CA PRO A 227 12.14 -2.48 -16.20
C PRO A 227 11.54 -1.38 -17.08
N ARG A 228 10.34 -0.91 -16.75
CA ARG A 228 9.62 0.14 -17.48
C ARG A 228 9.44 1.39 -16.63
N GLY A 229 9.72 2.55 -17.21
CA GLY A 229 9.55 3.83 -16.52
C GLY A 229 10.59 4.11 -15.44
N PHE A 230 11.68 3.33 -15.37
CA PHE A 230 12.76 3.55 -14.41
C PHE A 230 13.74 4.59 -14.98
N PRO A 231 14.05 5.66 -14.22
CA PRO A 231 15.14 6.57 -14.58
C PRO A 231 16.48 5.83 -14.65
N LEU A 232 17.37 6.25 -15.55
CA LEU A 232 18.70 5.65 -15.67
C LEU A 232 19.47 5.67 -14.33
N ALA A 233 19.37 6.78 -13.60
CA ALA A 233 19.97 6.91 -12.28
C ALA A 233 19.51 5.82 -11.30
N LEU A 234 18.20 5.49 -11.29
CA LEU A 234 17.66 4.43 -10.45
C LEU A 234 18.13 3.04 -10.88
N LEU A 235 18.28 2.81 -12.18
CA LEU A 235 18.83 1.55 -12.71
C LEU A 235 20.29 1.36 -12.30
N LEU A 236 21.11 2.42 -12.34
CA LEU A 236 22.50 2.39 -11.86
C LEU A 236 22.56 2.19 -10.33
N ASP A 237 21.70 2.88 -9.59
CA ASP A 237 21.58 2.75 -8.14
C ASP A 237 21.18 1.33 -7.69
N ALA A 238 20.43 0.58 -8.51
CA ALA A 238 20.08 -0.80 -8.21
C ALA A 238 21.29 -1.75 -8.07
N PHE A 239 22.41 -1.41 -8.71
CA PHE A 239 23.67 -2.16 -8.60
C PHE A 239 24.59 -1.67 -7.47
N ASN A 240 24.31 -0.49 -6.88
CA ASN A 240 25.09 0.08 -5.79
C ASN A 240 24.47 -0.28 -4.43
N PRO A 241 25.07 -1.16 -3.61
CA PRO A 241 24.53 -1.55 -2.31
C PRO A 241 24.41 -0.37 -1.32
N ARG A 242 25.15 0.73 -1.55
CA ARG A 242 25.09 1.94 -0.72
C ARG A 242 24.08 2.96 -1.22
N SER A 243 23.40 2.72 -2.33
CA SER A 243 22.38 3.64 -2.85
C SER A 243 21.17 3.71 -1.92
N ASN A 244 20.48 4.86 -1.94
CA ASN A 244 19.31 5.08 -1.10
C ASN A 244 18.21 4.05 -1.37
N ILE A 245 17.95 3.69 -2.64
CA ILE A 245 16.92 2.70 -2.97
C ILE A 245 17.24 1.30 -2.44
N ARG A 246 18.51 0.86 -2.54
CA ARG A 246 18.92 -0.44 -2.00
C ARG A 246 18.80 -0.48 -0.49
N ARG A 247 19.16 0.61 0.19
CA ARG A 247 19.03 0.76 1.64
C ARG A 247 17.55 0.86 2.07
N ALA A 248 16.71 1.58 1.30
CA ALA A 248 15.28 1.76 1.60
C ALA A 248 14.46 0.48 1.43
N LEU A 249 14.83 -0.41 0.50
CA LEU A 249 14.13 -1.67 0.24
C LEU A 249 14.75 -2.87 0.96
N GLY A 250 16.00 -2.76 1.40
CA GLY A 250 16.68 -3.76 2.18
C GLY A 250 16.58 -3.41 3.66
N VAL A 251 15.77 -4.14 4.43
CA VAL A 251 16.08 -4.26 5.84
C VAL A 251 17.37 -5.06 5.90
N ASN A 252 18.32 -4.68 6.77
CA ASN A 252 19.68 -5.21 6.82
C ASN A 252 19.80 -6.74 6.63
N PRO A 253 20.92 -7.28 6.16
CA PRO A 253 21.10 -8.70 5.91
C PRO A 253 20.59 -9.57 7.07
N GLY A 254 19.76 -10.56 6.77
CA GLY A 254 19.13 -11.45 7.76
C GLY A 254 17.65 -11.15 8.06
N SER A 255 17.10 -10.04 7.57
CA SER A 255 15.67 -9.75 7.66
C SER A 255 14.95 -10.16 6.37
N GLU A 256 14.62 -11.42 6.23
CA GLU A 256 13.66 -11.89 5.22
C GLU A 256 12.24 -11.51 5.68
N VAL A 257 11.84 -10.27 5.35
CA VAL A 257 10.69 -9.64 6.02
C VAL A 257 9.32 -9.96 5.44
N VAL A 258 9.21 -10.67 4.31
CA VAL A 258 7.88 -10.89 3.70
C VAL A 258 7.64 -12.30 3.18
N HIS A 259 8.69 -13.10 3.04
CA HIS A 259 8.57 -14.48 2.57
C HIS A 259 9.11 -15.46 3.60
N ASP A 260 8.37 -16.53 3.80
CA ASP A 260 8.80 -17.71 4.51
C ASP A 260 8.71 -18.90 3.56
N PRO A 261 9.83 -19.53 3.15
CA PRO A 261 9.81 -20.64 2.20
C PRO A 261 8.96 -21.83 2.66
N GLN A 262 8.79 -22.01 3.98
CA GLN A 262 8.02 -23.10 4.56
C GLN A 262 6.53 -22.78 4.70
N ARG A 263 6.18 -21.49 4.83
CA ARG A 263 4.82 -21.05 5.17
C ARG A 263 4.23 -20.04 4.16
N ILE A 264 4.82 -19.87 2.98
CA ILE A 264 4.50 -18.91 1.92
C ILE A 264 4.74 -17.47 2.36
N TYR A 265 4.16 -17.02 3.47
CA TYR A 265 4.30 -15.67 4.02
C TYR A 265 4.64 -15.72 5.50
N VAL A 266 5.37 -14.69 5.97
CA VAL A 266 5.76 -14.51 7.36
C VAL A 266 4.53 -14.34 8.25
N ARG A 267 4.53 -15.04 9.40
CA ARG A 267 3.45 -15.02 10.39
C ARG A 267 3.93 -14.64 11.79
N ASP A 268 5.25 -14.50 12.00
CA ASP A 268 5.85 -14.35 13.33
C ASP A 268 5.89 -12.89 13.77
N PHE A 269 5.94 -11.95 12.85
CA PHE A 269 6.05 -10.51 13.12
C PHE A 269 5.33 -9.67 12.05
N GLU A 270 5.23 -8.38 12.30
CA GLU A 270 4.57 -7.42 11.41
C GLU A 270 5.57 -6.69 10.54
N VAL A 271 5.19 -6.45 9.27
CA VAL A 271 5.88 -5.54 8.36
C VAL A 271 4.84 -4.56 7.80
N PRO A 272 4.46 -3.52 8.56
CA PRO A 272 3.32 -2.69 8.20
C PRO A 272 3.47 -1.91 6.90
N ALA A 273 4.70 -1.79 6.39
CA ALA A 273 4.97 -1.15 5.10
C ALA A 273 4.96 -2.10 3.89
N GLY A 274 4.83 -3.43 4.10
CA GLY A 274 5.01 -4.33 2.97
C GLY A 274 4.56 -5.79 3.16
N GLY A 275 4.12 -6.18 4.36
CA GLY A 275 3.78 -7.56 4.70
C GLY A 275 2.29 -7.90 4.64
N GLY A 276 1.44 -6.98 4.21
CA GLY A 276 -0.01 -7.18 4.16
C GLY A 276 -0.42 -8.27 3.18
N VAL A 277 -1.31 -9.15 3.63
CA VAL A 277 -1.91 -10.24 2.86
C VAL A 277 -3.42 -10.11 2.90
N GLY A 278 -4.07 -10.09 1.75
CA GLY A 278 -5.53 -9.92 1.71
C GLY A 278 -6.15 -10.04 0.34
N THR A 279 -7.45 -9.82 0.28
CA THR A 279 -8.26 -9.80 -0.94
C THR A 279 -8.35 -8.38 -1.51
N ALA A 280 -8.61 -8.25 -2.82
CA ALA A 280 -8.93 -6.96 -3.43
C ALA A 280 -10.19 -6.34 -2.81
N ARG A 281 -11.18 -7.16 -2.49
CA ARG A 281 -12.44 -6.74 -1.87
C ARG A 281 -12.19 -6.02 -0.54
N ALA A 282 -11.37 -6.62 0.33
CA ALA A 282 -11.06 -6.03 1.63
C ALA A 282 -10.36 -4.66 1.51
N ILE A 283 -9.41 -4.55 0.58
CA ILE A 283 -8.69 -3.28 0.33
C ILE A 283 -9.65 -2.23 -0.23
N ALA A 284 -10.45 -2.57 -1.26
CA ALA A 284 -11.41 -1.63 -1.87
C ALA A 284 -12.47 -1.16 -0.87
N GLN A 285 -12.99 -2.06 -0.03
CA GLN A 285 -13.96 -1.74 1.01
C GLN A 285 -13.37 -0.79 2.05
N ALA A 286 -12.15 -1.04 2.53
CA ALA A 286 -11.47 -0.14 3.45
C ALA A 286 -11.34 1.27 2.85
N TYR A 287 -10.84 1.39 1.62
CA TYR A 287 -10.75 2.68 0.94
C TYR A 287 -12.11 3.34 0.69
N SER A 288 -13.15 2.55 0.40
CA SER A 288 -14.51 3.06 0.21
C SER A 288 -15.04 3.77 1.46
N VAL A 289 -14.84 3.18 2.65
CA VAL A 289 -15.23 3.80 3.93
C VAL A 289 -14.58 5.18 4.06
N PHE A 290 -13.29 5.31 3.75
CA PHE A 290 -12.58 6.59 3.80
C PHE A 290 -13.00 7.58 2.69
N ALA A 291 -13.48 7.08 1.55
CA ALA A 291 -13.97 7.91 0.45
C ALA A 291 -15.40 8.43 0.70
N THR A 292 -16.19 7.74 1.54
CA THR A 292 -17.64 8.03 1.70
C THR A 292 -18.02 8.55 3.10
N GLY A 293 -17.09 9.17 3.78
CA GLY A 293 -17.36 9.87 5.04
C GLY A 293 -17.08 9.07 6.31
N GLY A 294 -16.65 7.81 6.22
CA GLY A 294 -16.09 7.06 7.34
C GLY A 294 -17.06 6.72 8.48
N ARG A 295 -18.37 6.63 8.21
CA ARG A 295 -19.40 6.41 9.24
C ARG A 295 -19.20 5.10 10.00
N GLU A 296 -18.83 4.04 9.29
CA GLU A 296 -18.64 2.70 9.83
C GLU A 296 -17.53 2.64 10.88
N LEU A 297 -16.56 3.53 10.77
CA LEU A 297 -15.42 3.69 11.69
C LEU A 297 -15.54 4.95 12.56
N GLN A 298 -16.65 5.68 12.46
CA GLN A 298 -16.90 6.93 13.17
C GLN A 298 -15.78 7.97 12.96
N LEU A 299 -15.28 8.08 11.72
CA LEU A 299 -14.22 9.02 11.38
C LEU A 299 -14.68 10.46 11.49
N HIS A 300 -13.88 11.28 12.14
CA HIS A 300 -14.15 12.70 12.28
C HIS A 300 -13.87 13.43 10.97
N ALA A 301 -14.74 14.38 10.60
CA ALA A 301 -14.61 15.17 9.35
C ALA A 301 -13.23 15.82 9.18
N ARG A 302 -12.63 16.34 10.28
CA ARG A 302 -11.27 16.93 10.25
C ARG A 302 -10.22 15.97 9.72
N THR A 303 -10.35 14.66 10.01
CA THR A 303 -9.41 13.64 9.55
C THR A 303 -9.56 13.41 8.05
N LEU A 304 -10.78 13.28 7.56
CA LEU A 304 -11.06 13.12 6.14
C LEU A 304 -10.61 14.33 5.32
N LEU A 305 -10.83 15.54 5.82
CA LEU A 305 -10.31 16.78 5.22
C LEU A 305 -8.79 16.79 5.18
N ALA A 306 -8.11 16.36 6.25
CA ALA A 306 -6.64 16.27 6.26
C ALA A 306 -6.11 15.27 5.24
N LEU A 307 -6.76 14.11 5.06
CA LEU A 307 -6.39 13.09 4.07
C LEU A 307 -6.57 13.59 2.64
N SER A 308 -7.62 14.37 2.36
CA SER A 308 -7.91 14.92 1.02
C SER A 308 -7.13 16.20 0.71
N ALA A 309 -6.55 16.85 1.73
CA ALA A 309 -5.79 18.10 1.55
C ALA A 309 -4.57 17.90 0.63
N PRO A 310 -4.17 18.91 -0.14
CA PRO A 310 -2.97 18.85 -0.98
C PRO A 310 -1.73 18.47 -0.18
N PRO A 311 -0.82 17.65 -0.76
CA PRO A 311 0.42 17.28 -0.09
C PRO A 311 1.33 18.49 0.11
N GLN A 312 1.98 18.57 1.26
CA GLN A 312 2.96 19.63 1.55
C GLN A 312 4.33 19.22 0.97
N ALA A 313 4.85 20.08 0.07
CA ALA A 313 6.17 19.83 -0.51
C ALA A 313 7.28 20.09 0.52
N PRO A 314 8.35 19.26 0.54
CA PRO A 314 9.58 19.64 1.22
C PRO A 314 10.22 20.85 0.52
N THR A 315 11.17 21.52 1.18
CA THR A 315 11.74 22.79 0.67
C THR A 315 12.43 22.66 -0.69
N ARG A 316 12.88 21.45 -1.07
CA ARG A 316 13.47 21.13 -2.38
C ARG A 316 12.49 20.51 -3.37
N GLY A 317 11.18 20.55 -3.08
CA GLY A 317 10.14 20.01 -3.96
C GLY A 317 10.00 18.48 -3.85
N PHE A 318 9.15 17.90 -4.69
CA PHE A 318 8.71 16.51 -4.61
C PHE A 318 9.67 15.48 -5.24
N HIS A 319 10.92 15.84 -5.56
CA HIS A 319 11.90 14.84 -6.03
C HIS A 319 12.21 13.84 -4.92
N ASP A 320 12.04 12.54 -5.21
CA ASP A 320 12.31 11.47 -4.26
C ASP A 320 13.77 10.99 -4.38
N GLU A 321 14.53 11.09 -3.31
CA GLU A 321 15.95 10.74 -3.25
C GLU A 321 16.22 9.23 -3.32
N CYS A 322 15.21 8.38 -3.14
CA CYS A 322 15.32 6.92 -3.24
C CYS A 322 14.94 6.42 -4.63
N VAL A 323 13.76 6.79 -5.13
CA VAL A 323 13.23 6.28 -6.41
C VAL A 323 13.52 7.19 -7.59
N LYS A 324 14.11 8.37 -7.38
CA LYS A 324 14.57 9.30 -8.43
C LYS A 324 13.47 9.77 -9.39
N VAL A 325 12.25 9.90 -8.89
CA VAL A 325 11.10 10.45 -9.61
C VAL A 325 10.35 11.43 -8.71
N GLU A 326 9.49 12.24 -9.31
CA GLU A 326 8.60 13.11 -8.56
C GLU A 326 7.36 12.32 -8.10
N TRP A 327 7.39 11.84 -6.86
CA TRP A 327 6.24 11.25 -6.19
C TRP A 327 5.72 12.19 -5.10
N ARG A 328 4.44 12.12 -4.82
CA ARG A 328 3.80 12.95 -3.81
C ARG A 328 3.28 12.09 -2.69
N TYR A 329 3.66 12.39 -1.46
CA TYR A 329 3.23 11.67 -0.27
C TYR A 329 2.52 12.60 0.70
N SER A 330 1.52 12.09 1.39
CA SER A 330 0.86 12.77 2.49
C SER A 330 0.28 11.75 3.46
N LEU A 331 0.54 11.91 4.75
CA LEU A 331 -0.08 11.15 5.83
C LEU A 331 -0.04 9.62 5.64
N GLY A 332 1.07 9.08 5.12
CA GLY A 332 1.29 7.65 4.88
C GLY A 332 0.81 7.15 3.51
N PHE A 333 0.13 7.99 2.74
CA PHE A 333 -0.39 7.65 1.41
C PHE A 333 0.41 8.30 0.29
N MET A 334 0.41 7.66 -0.88
CA MET A 334 0.73 8.31 -2.14
C MET A 334 -0.46 9.18 -2.58
N ARG A 335 -0.14 10.34 -3.15
CA ARG A 335 -1.09 11.29 -3.73
C ARG A 335 -0.95 11.33 -5.25
N PRO A 336 -2.02 11.61 -6.00
CA PRO A 336 -1.92 11.80 -7.44
C PRO A 336 -0.95 12.92 -7.80
N GLY A 337 -0.26 12.73 -8.92
CA GLY A 337 0.69 13.69 -9.45
C GLY A 337 1.10 13.34 -10.87
N PRO A 338 1.92 14.20 -11.54
CA PRO A 338 2.28 13.98 -12.94
C PRO A 338 2.95 12.63 -13.23
N ALA A 339 3.76 12.12 -12.29
CA ALA A 339 4.44 10.84 -12.43
C ALA A 339 3.56 9.62 -12.09
N TRP A 340 2.46 9.83 -11.36
CA TRP A 340 1.53 8.78 -10.95
C TRP A 340 0.10 9.31 -10.85
N PRO A 341 -0.61 9.51 -11.97
CA PRO A 341 -1.99 9.97 -11.96
C PRO A 341 -2.96 8.85 -11.55
N PHE A 342 -3.93 9.17 -10.69
CA PHE A 342 -5.07 8.31 -10.35
C PHE A 342 -6.17 9.15 -9.69
N GLY A 343 -7.42 8.82 -9.98
CA GLY A 343 -8.59 9.50 -9.42
C GLY A 343 -8.53 11.03 -9.54
N SER A 344 -9.12 11.72 -8.59
CA SER A 344 -9.06 13.18 -8.46
C SER A 344 -7.83 13.64 -7.67
N ASP A 345 -7.61 14.97 -7.59
CA ASP A 345 -6.58 15.58 -6.75
C ASP A 345 -6.80 15.39 -5.24
N GLU A 346 -8.01 14.99 -4.84
CA GLU A 346 -8.34 14.62 -3.46
C GLU A 346 -8.01 13.14 -3.14
N SER A 347 -7.72 12.33 -4.16
CA SER A 347 -7.46 10.90 -4.00
C SER A 347 -6.19 10.62 -3.18
N PHE A 348 -6.20 9.49 -2.49
CA PHE A 348 -5.06 8.96 -1.75
C PHE A 348 -5.05 7.42 -1.81
N GLY A 349 -3.87 6.84 -1.93
CA GLY A 349 -3.74 5.39 -2.14
C GLY A 349 -2.35 4.87 -1.86
N SER A 350 -2.13 3.60 -2.14
CA SER A 350 -0.82 2.99 -1.98
C SER A 350 -0.56 1.90 -3.03
N PRO A 351 0.45 2.09 -3.90
CA PRO A 351 0.88 1.07 -4.84
C PRO A 351 1.82 0.06 -4.19
N GLY A 352 1.68 -1.21 -4.60
CA GLY A 352 2.55 -2.30 -4.22
C GLY A 352 3.48 -2.74 -5.33
N SER A 353 4.65 -3.21 -4.96
CA SER A 353 5.59 -3.82 -5.91
C SER A 353 4.92 -4.96 -6.66
N GLY A 354 5.07 -4.98 -7.99
CA GLY A 354 4.47 -6.01 -8.84
C GLY A 354 3.11 -5.67 -9.41
N GLY A 355 2.46 -4.57 -8.98
CA GLY A 355 1.28 -4.03 -9.64
C GLY A 355 0.00 -3.98 -8.82
N SER A 356 -0.04 -4.55 -7.61
CA SER A 356 -1.18 -4.34 -6.70
C SER A 356 -1.33 -2.86 -6.33
N PHE A 357 -2.55 -2.37 -6.30
CA PHE A 357 -2.85 -0.98 -5.97
C PHE A 357 -4.21 -0.85 -5.30
N GLY A 358 -4.32 0.06 -4.34
CA GLY A 358 -5.60 0.46 -3.76
C GLY A 358 -5.63 1.97 -3.52
N TYR A 359 -6.81 2.59 -3.71
CA TYR A 359 -7.00 4.03 -3.44
C TYR A 359 -8.44 4.37 -3.11
N ALA A 360 -8.61 5.48 -2.42
CA ALA A 360 -9.85 6.21 -2.22
C ALA A 360 -9.88 7.46 -3.11
N ASP A 361 -11.01 7.73 -3.72
CA ASP A 361 -11.33 9.02 -4.33
C ASP A 361 -12.58 9.61 -3.67
N PRO A 362 -12.43 10.53 -2.71
CA PRO A 362 -13.58 11.14 -2.03
C PRO A 362 -14.49 11.94 -2.96
N ARG A 363 -13.95 12.59 -3.99
CA ARG A 363 -14.73 13.39 -4.96
C ARG A 363 -15.65 12.51 -5.79
N ALA A 364 -15.18 11.34 -6.21
CA ALA A 364 -15.94 10.39 -7.01
C ALA A 364 -16.65 9.33 -6.16
N GLY A 365 -16.47 9.30 -4.83
CA GLY A 365 -17.01 8.27 -3.95
C GLY A 365 -16.47 6.86 -4.26
N ILE A 366 -15.22 6.74 -4.75
CA ILE A 366 -14.62 5.48 -5.18
C ILE A 366 -13.70 4.90 -4.11
N GLY A 367 -13.90 3.61 -3.80
CA GLY A 367 -12.92 2.73 -3.19
C GLY A 367 -12.49 1.67 -4.20
N TYR A 368 -11.23 1.65 -4.56
CA TYR A 368 -10.67 0.79 -5.61
C TYR A 368 -9.59 -0.12 -5.07
N ALA A 369 -9.54 -1.37 -5.56
CA ALA A 369 -8.36 -2.21 -5.42
C ALA A 369 -8.18 -3.19 -6.58
N TYR A 370 -6.94 -3.41 -6.95
CA TYR A 370 -6.48 -4.47 -7.83
C TYR A 370 -5.31 -5.20 -7.17
N VAL A 371 -5.34 -6.54 -7.21
CA VAL A 371 -4.27 -7.41 -6.72
C VAL A 371 -3.93 -8.47 -7.75
N THR A 372 -2.67 -8.93 -7.79
CA THR A 372 -2.16 -9.86 -8.79
C THR A 372 -1.15 -10.85 -8.21
N SER A 373 -1.12 -12.07 -8.75
CA SER A 373 -0.06 -13.04 -8.48
C SER A 373 1.13 -12.95 -9.45
N GLN A 374 1.01 -12.20 -10.55
CA GLN A 374 2.11 -11.99 -11.51
C GLN A 374 2.80 -10.65 -11.27
N MET A 375 4.00 -10.67 -10.76
CA MET A 375 4.76 -9.42 -10.57
C MET A 375 5.07 -8.74 -11.89
N GLY A 376 4.69 -7.46 -12.00
CA GLY A 376 5.08 -6.54 -13.06
C GLY A 376 6.44 -5.89 -12.82
N THR A 377 6.91 -5.11 -13.80
CA THR A 377 8.22 -4.44 -13.78
C THR A 377 8.10 -2.93 -14.06
N SER A 378 6.97 -2.31 -13.76
CA SER A 378 6.76 -0.88 -14.01
C SER A 378 6.89 -0.07 -12.73
N LEU A 379 7.60 1.06 -12.80
CA LEU A 379 7.71 2.03 -11.70
C LEU A 379 6.55 3.03 -11.69
N ARG A 380 5.90 3.25 -12.85
CA ARG A 380 4.87 4.30 -13.04
C ARG A 380 3.47 3.73 -13.26
N GLY A 381 3.14 2.66 -12.58
CA GLY A 381 1.87 1.94 -12.72
C GLY A 381 2.00 0.70 -13.61
N ASP A 382 1.39 -0.38 -13.15
CA ASP A 382 1.32 -1.62 -13.92
C ASP A 382 0.31 -1.46 -15.06
N PRO A 383 0.61 -1.89 -16.31
CA PRO A 383 -0.32 -1.76 -17.42
C PRO A 383 -1.68 -2.42 -17.20
N ARG A 384 -1.76 -3.44 -16.33
CA ARG A 384 -3.01 -4.13 -15.97
C ARG A 384 -3.89 -3.25 -15.09
N ASP A 385 -3.30 -2.64 -14.07
CA ASP A 385 -3.94 -1.68 -13.18
C ASP A 385 -4.34 -0.40 -13.92
N LEU A 386 -3.45 0.15 -14.76
CA LEU A 386 -3.73 1.34 -15.56
C LEU A 386 -4.95 1.15 -16.47
N ALA A 387 -5.10 -0.04 -17.09
CA ALA A 387 -6.25 -0.33 -17.93
C ALA A 387 -7.56 -0.41 -17.13
N LEU A 388 -7.52 -0.97 -15.93
CA LEU A 388 -8.69 -1.03 -15.04
C LEU A 388 -9.11 0.35 -14.58
N ARG A 389 -8.15 1.18 -14.14
CA ARG A 389 -8.44 2.55 -13.71
C ARG A 389 -8.99 3.41 -14.83
N ALA A 390 -8.44 3.30 -16.04
CA ALA A 390 -8.98 3.99 -17.23
C ALA A 390 -10.42 3.59 -17.53
N ALA A 391 -10.78 2.32 -17.34
CA ALA A 391 -12.17 1.87 -17.49
C ALA A 391 -13.08 2.47 -16.39
N VAL A 392 -12.61 2.54 -15.14
CA VAL A 392 -13.35 3.20 -14.04
C VAL A 392 -13.57 4.67 -14.34
N ASP A 393 -12.50 5.39 -14.71
CA ASP A 393 -12.57 6.83 -15.00
C ASP A 393 -13.56 7.12 -16.14
N SER A 394 -13.59 6.28 -17.18
CA SER A 394 -14.54 6.39 -18.28
C SER A 394 -16.00 6.25 -17.82
N VAL A 395 -16.29 5.26 -16.95
CA VAL A 395 -17.64 5.02 -16.43
C VAL A 395 -18.10 6.18 -15.54
N VAL A 396 -17.27 6.60 -14.60
CA VAL A 396 -17.60 7.66 -13.63
C VAL A 396 -17.81 9.02 -14.36
N SER A 397 -16.95 9.34 -15.33
CA SER A 397 -17.09 10.58 -16.12
C SER A 397 -18.37 10.59 -16.95
N SER A 398 -18.77 9.46 -17.52
CA SER A 398 -20.01 9.36 -18.33
C SER A 398 -21.25 9.52 -17.45
N ALA A 399 -21.26 8.96 -16.24
CA ALA A 399 -22.38 9.09 -15.30
C ALA A 399 -22.56 10.55 -14.83
N ALA A 400 -21.46 11.27 -14.60
CA ALA A 400 -21.51 12.68 -14.22
C ALA A 400 -22.13 13.58 -15.31
N GLN A 401 -21.90 13.27 -16.59
CA GLN A 401 -22.49 14.01 -17.72
C GLN A 401 -23.99 13.76 -17.89
N THR A 402 -24.48 12.60 -17.53
CA THR A 402 -25.90 12.21 -17.68
C THR A 402 -26.79 12.88 -16.62
N HIS A 403 -26.25 13.32 -15.49
CA HIS A 403 -26.98 13.99 -14.41
C HIS A 403 -27.01 15.54 -14.56
N VAL A 404 -26.36 16.11 -15.56
CA VAL A 404 -26.32 17.58 -15.83
C VAL A 404 -27.36 17.97 -16.90
N HIS A 405 -28.08 17.03 -17.48
CA HIS A 405 -29.19 17.24 -18.42
C HIS A 405 -30.51 16.81 -17.79
#